data_f4aabc665069344066a5406fd0df81b6
#
_entry.id   f4aabc665069344066a5406fd0df81b6
#
_cell.length_a   1.000
_cell.length_b   1.000
_cell.length_c   1.000
_cell.angle_alpha   90.00
_cell.angle_beta   90.00
_cell.angle_gamma   90.00
#
_symmetry.space_group_name_H-M   'P 1'
#
loop_
_entity.id
_entity.type
_entity.pdbx_description
1 polymer ?
#
loop_
_entity_poly.entity_id
_entity_poly.type
_entity_poly.pdbx_seq_one_letter_code
_entity_poly.pdbx_strand_id
1 'polypeptide(L)'
;NSLVLYFVCTSVIEDTLDTEIERFLQEDISNGDITSDLFIDPNSISDAQILSRESGLLSGRKELTQIFDYFNIKSNWSFQDGEYFDSNTQIVKLNGLSKSLLLSERVSLNLLGHMSGIATSTNHAVTITKKISPNTNISATRKTLPGLRKYEKYSVIVGGGLPHRYDLNEMILIKDNHHKLITNLKESVNTARDKIDSNKKIELEVDSLESALNAVDLDVDIILLDNMTPEDISKFILKLKQLSEPPLTEASGGINLSNLESYASTQVDIISMGTLTHSSKSIDFSLQII
;
A
#
# COMPACT_ATOMS: atom_id res chain seq x y z
N ASN A 1 11.15 3.67 15.67
CA ASN A 1 10.44 4.89 15.24
C ASN A 1 11.19 5.73 14.19
N SER A 2 12.47 5.48 13.89
CA SER A 2 13.21 6.21 12.84
C SER A 2 12.86 5.72 11.41
N LEU A 3 12.48 4.47 11.23
CA LEU A 3 12.08 3.92 9.93
C LEU A 3 10.79 4.55 9.37
N VAL A 4 9.84 4.93 10.24
CA VAL A 4 8.60 5.61 9.81
C VAL A 4 8.91 6.97 9.17
N LEU A 5 9.95 7.67 9.63
CA LEU A 5 10.41 8.95 9.06
C LEU A 5 11.06 8.80 7.68
N TYR A 6 11.49 7.60 7.28
CA TYR A 6 12.09 7.35 5.97
C TYR A 6 11.06 7.39 4.82
N PHE A 7 9.79 7.08 5.11
CA PHE A 7 8.74 6.92 4.10
C PHE A 7 7.51 7.82 4.35
N VAL A 8 7.66 8.91 5.09
CA VAL A 8 6.54 9.86 5.28
C VAL A 8 6.32 10.66 4.01
N CYS A 9 5.30 10.29 3.26
CA CYS A 9 4.81 11.07 2.14
C CYS A 9 4.04 12.29 2.67
N THR A 10 4.57 13.50 2.51
CA THR A 10 3.97 14.78 2.97
C THR A 10 3.12 15.43 1.87
N SER A 11 2.28 14.70 1.16
CA SER A 11 1.29 15.34 0.29
C SER A 11 -0.01 15.57 1.07
N VAL A 12 -0.17 16.77 1.61
CA VAL A 12 -1.46 17.31 2.08
C VAL A 12 -2.33 17.52 0.84
N ILE A 13 -3.45 16.82 0.75
CA ILE A 13 -4.41 16.96 -0.33
C ILE A 13 -5.57 17.82 0.16
N GLU A 14 -5.80 18.95 -0.53
CA GLU A 14 -6.92 19.85 -0.31
C GLU A 14 -8.29 19.20 -0.64
N ASP A 15 -9.37 19.79 -0.07
CA ASP A 15 -10.75 19.29 -0.04
C ASP A 15 -11.53 19.32 -1.39
N THR A 16 -10.87 19.21 -2.51
CA THR A 16 -11.55 19.03 -3.81
C THR A 16 -11.71 17.56 -4.13
N LEU A 17 -12.81 17.19 -4.83
CA LEU A 17 -13.00 15.83 -5.33
C LEU A 17 -11.72 15.37 -6.03
N ASP A 18 -11.20 14.23 -5.61
CA ASP A 18 -10.01 13.65 -6.21
C ASP A 18 -10.28 13.40 -7.70
N THR A 19 -9.48 14.00 -8.57
CA THR A 19 -9.62 13.86 -10.03
C THR A 19 -9.60 12.42 -10.51
N GLU A 20 -8.95 11.52 -9.75
CA GLU A 20 -8.96 10.09 -10.04
C GLU A 20 -10.30 9.45 -9.68
N ILE A 21 -10.92 9.85 -8.55
CA ILE A 21 -12.29 9.42 -8.19
C ILE A 21 -13.28 9.87 -9.24
N GLU A 22 -13.19 11.11 -9.73
CA GLU A 22 -14.04 11.59 -10.82
C GLU A 22 -13.88 10.72 -12.07
N ARG A 23 -12.66 10.34 -12.42
CA ARG A 23 -12.39 9.44 -13.54
C ARG A 23 -13.02 8.05 -13.34
N PHE A 24 -12.96 7.49 -12.13
CA PHE A 24 -13.61 6.20 -11.84
C PHE A 24 -15.13 6.27 -11.95
N LEU A 25 -15.72 7.38 -11.52
CA LEU A 25 -17.15 7.62 -11.69
C LEU A 25 -17.51 7.77 -13.19
N GLN A 26 -16.73 8.49 -13.97
CA GLN A 26 -16.93 8.64 -15.41
C GLN A 26 -16.83 7.31 -16.18
N GLU A 27 -15.94 6.41 -15.76
CA GLU A 27 -15.79 5.07 -16.35
C GLU A 27 -17.09 4.25 -16.24
N ASP A 28 -17.75 4.30 -15.09
CA ASP A 28 -18.94 3.49 -14.79
C ASP A 28 -20.25 4.19 -15.24
N ILE A 29 -20.37 5.48 -14.99
CA ILE A 29 -21.62 6.23 -15.25
C ILE A 29 -21.72 6.71 -16.70
N SER A 30 -20.60 7.08 -17.32
CA SER A 30 -20.51 7.64 -18.68
C SER A 30 -21.67 8.60 -19.05
N ASN A 31 -22.74 8.11 -19.68
CA ASN A 31 -23.92 8.86 -20.11
C ASN A 31 -25.14 8.70 -19.19
N GLY A 32 -25.02 8.13 -18.01
CA GLY A 32 -26.09 7.93 -17.03
C GLY A 32 -26.46 6.47 -16.81
N ASP A 33 -27.48 6.21 -16.00
CA ASP A 33 -28.00 4.89 -15.68
C ASP A 33 -29.41 4.72 -16.30
N ILE A 34 -29.44 4.06 -17.45
CA ILE A 34 -30.68 3.83 -18.20
C ILE A 34 -31.73 3.06 -17.38
N THR A 35 -31.30 2.17 -16.47
CA THR A 35 -32.22 1.40 -15.62
C THR A 35 -32.89 2.31 -14.61
N SER A 36 -32.11 3.05 -13.85
CA SER A 36 -32.64 3.99 -12.87
C SER A 36 -33.46 5.10 -13.52
N ASP A 37 -33.06 5.54 -14.71
CA ASP A 37 -33.79 6.58 -15.45
C ASP A 37 -35.20 6.16 -15.88
N LEU A 38 -35.36 4.87 -16.17
CA LEU A 38 -36.66 4.33 -16.63
C LEU A 38 -37.56 3.85 -15.48
N PHE A 39 -37.00 3.39 -14.36
CA PHE A 39 -37.74 2.67 -13.34
C PHE A 39 -37.80 3.36 -11.98
N ILE A 40 -36.94 4.37 -11.71
CA ILE A 40 -36.88 5.02 -10.41
C ILE A 40 -37.40 6.44 -10.49
N ASP A 41 -38.32 6.82 -9.59
CA ASP A 41 -38.79 8.19 -9.47
C ASP A 41 -37.59 9.12 -9.13
N PRO A 42 -37.36 10.20 -9.94
CA PRO A 42 -36.21 11.09 -9.74
C PRO A 42 -36.20 11.80 -8.39
N ASN A 43 -37.35 11.90 -7.70
CA ASN A 43 -37.48 12.54 -6.39
C ASN A 43 -37.49 11.54 -5.23
N SER A 44 -37.41 10.25 -5.49
CA SER A 44 -37.45 9.25 -4.45
C SER A 44 -36.18 9.30 -3.58
N ILE A 45 -36.37 9.30 -2.26
CA ILE A 45 -35.33 9.26 -1.25
C ILE A 45 -35.36 7.90 -0.60
N SER A 46 -34.19 7.30 -0.40
CA SER A 46 -34.06 6.01 0.29
C SER A 46 -33.00 6.07 1.38
N ASP A 47 -33.19 5.19 2.35
CA ASP A 47 -32.13 4.75 3.25
C ASP A 47 -31.43 3.53 2.65
N ALA A 48 -30.12 3.44 2.84
CA ALA A 48 -29.33 2.30 2.42
C ALA A 48 -28.24 2.00 3.45
N GLN A 49 -27.62 0.83 3.31
CA GLN A 49 -26.46 0.44 4.11
C GLN A 49 -25.46 -0.33 3.28
N ILE A 50 -24.17 -0.19 3.60
CA ILE A 50 -23.13 -1.10 3.11
C ILE A 50 -22.82 -2.11 4.21
N LEU A 51 -22.93 -3.40 3.85
CA LEU A 51 -22.63 -4.54 4.70
C LEU A 51 -21.37 -5.24 4.21
N SER A 52 -20.50 -5.63 5.12
CA SER A 52 -19.42 -6.58 4.83
C SER A 52 -19.98 -7.99 4.68
N ARG A 53 -19.40 -8.80 3.78
CA ARG A 53 -19.66 -10.23 3.66
C ARG A 53 -18.53 -11.07 4.27
N GLU A 54 -17.39 -10.48 4.46
CA GLU A 54 -16.18 -11.07 5.05
C GLU A 54 -15.69 -10.16 6.19
N SER A 55 -14.86 -10.67 7.08
CA SER A 55 -14.19 -9.88 8.11
C SER A 55 -12.92 -9.23 7.57
N GLY A 56 -12.49 -8.10 8.13
CA GLY A 56 -11.26 -7.42 7.73
C GLY A 56 -11.02 -6.09 8.40
N LEU A 57 -10.02 -5.35 7.92
CA LEU A 57 -9.74 -3.97 8.29
C LEU A 57 -10.37 -3.00 7.30
N LEU A 58 -11.05 -1.97 7.82
CA LEU A 58 -11.59 -0.91 6.96
C LEU A 58 -10.45 -0.04 6.41
N SER A 59 -10.51 0.24 5.11
CA SER A 59 -9.69 1.26 4.44
C SER A 59 -10.43 1.86 3.27
N GLY A 60 -10.42 3.21 3.15
CA GLY A 60 -11.09 3.93 2.06
C GLY A 60 -12.29 4.77 2.52
N ARG A 61 -12.46 4.97 3.81
CA ARG A 61 -13.57 5.79 4.34
C ARG A 61 -13.55 7.22 3.76
N LYS A 62 -12.39 7.85 3.67
CA LYS A 62 -12.24 9.20 3.13
C LYS A 62 -12.69 9.26 1.67
N GLU A 63 -12.23 8.33 0.87
CA GLU A 63 -12.50 8.22 -0.56
C GLU A 63 -14.00 8.01 -0.83
N LEU A 64 -14.61 7.10 -0.09
CA LEU A 64 -16.05 6.86 -0.23
C LEU A 64 -16.88 8.05 0.27
N THR A 65 -16.44 8.73 1.32
CA THR A 65 -17.13 9.95 1.79
C THR A 65 -17.13 11.01 0.68
N GLN A 66 -16.02 11.20 -0.05
CA GLN A 66 -15.98 12.10 -1.20
C GLN A 66 -16.96 11.69 -2.32
N ILE A 67 -17.08 10.38 -2.59
CA ILE A 67 -18.07 9.87 -3.57
C ILE A 67 -19.49 10.19 -3.08
N PHE A 68 -19.81 9.92 -1.82
CA PHE A 68 -21.14 10.17 -1.27
C PHE A 68 -21.47 11.68 -1.25
N ASP A 69 -20.53 12.52 -0.87
CA ASP A 69 -20.71 13.99 -0.88
C ASP A 69 -20.94 14.52 -2.32
N TYR A 70 -20.23 13.99 -3.31
CA TYR A 70 -20.42 14.34 -4.72
C TYR A 70 -21.86 14.07 -5.18
N PHE A 71 -22.48 12.98 -4.72
CA PHE A 71 -23.88 12.63 -5.00
C PHE A 71 -24.89 13.21 -4.01
N ASN A 72 -24.48 14.09 -3.08
CA ASN A 72 -25.31 14.61 -1.98
C ASN A 72 -25.96 13.49 -1.13
N ILE A 73 -25.23 12.40 -0.90
CA ILE A 73 -25.62 11.28 -0.03
C ILE A 73 -25.08 11.53 1.38
N LYS A 74 -25.95 11.53 2.39
CA LYS A 74 -25.52 11.57 3.79
C LYS A 74 -24.98 10.20 4.21
N SER A 75 -23.76 10.16 4.76
CA SER A 75 -23.11 8.94 5.24
C SER A 75 -22.90 8.98 6.76
N ASN A 76 -23.23 7.89 7.43
CA ASN A 76 -22.99 7.70 8.86
C ASN A 76 -22.20 6.40 9.07
N TRP A 77 -20.89 6.54 9.29
CA TRP A 77 -19.93 5.47 9.39
C TRP A 77 -19.91 4.81 10.77
N SER A 78 -19.89 3.49 10.81
CA SER A 78 -19.74 2.69 12.03
C SER A 78 -18.28 2.47 12.42
N PHE A 79 -17.33 2.60 11.47
CA PHE A 79 -15.90 2.32 11.64
C PHE A 79 -15.02 3.42 11.06
N GLN A 80 -13.80 3.50 11.59
CA GLN A 80 -12.70 4.31 11.05
C GLN A 80 -11.75 3.42 10.25
N ASP A 81 -10.91 4.04 9.37
CA ASP A 81 -9.84 3.30 8.72
C ASP A 81 -8.88 2.69 9.75
N GLY A 82 -8.50 1.43 9.55
CA GLY A 82 -7.68 0.66 10.49
C GLY A 82 -8.47 -0.09 11.57
N GLU A 83 -9.77 0.12 11.70
CA GLU A 83 -10.59 -0.66 12.62
C GLU A 83 -11.02 -2.00 11.98
N TYR A 84 -10.99 -3.05 12.80
CA TYR A 84 -11.41 -4.38 12.40
C TYR A 84 -12.94 -4.49 12.45
N PHE A 85 -13.52 -5.15 11.46
CA PHE A 85 -14.94 -5.49 11.40
C PHE A 85 -15.14 -6.99 11.14
N ASP A 86 -16.22 -7.54 11.71
CA ASP A 86 -16.63 -8.91 11.46
C ASP A 86 -17.47 -9.04 10.18
N SER A 87 -17.62 -10.26 9.69
CA SER A 87 -18.55 -10.55 8.58
C SER A 87 -20.00 -10.20 8.96
N ASN A 88 -20.78 -9.82 7.94
CA ASN A 88 -22.19 -9.40 8.10
C ASN A 88 -22.37 -8.15 9.01
N THR A 89 -21.37 -7.30 9.09
CA THR A 89 -21.41 -6.06 9.87
C THR A 89 -21.77 -4.87 8.98
N GLN A 90 -22.59 -3.96 9.51
CA GLN A 90 -22.91 -2.69 8.86
C GLN A 90 -21.73 -1.75 8.97
N ILE A 91 -21.17 -1.35 7.81
CA ILE A 91 -20.01 -0.46 7.70
C ILE A 91 -20.45 1.00 7.72
N VAL A 92 -21.46 1.34 6.93
CA VAL A 92 -21.97 2.71 6.81
C VAL A 92 -23.46 2.69 6.52
N LYS A 93 -24.22 3.64 7.13
CA LYS A 93 -25.59 3.99 6.74
C LYS A 93 -25.58 5.16 5.78
N LEU A 94 -26.43 5.11 4.77
CA LEU A 94 -26.56 6.10 3.72
C LEU A 94 -28.00 6.59 3.64
N ASN A 95 -28.19 7.89 3.33
CA ASN A 95 -29.51 8.45 3.03
C ASN A 95 -29.36 9.49 1.91
N GLY A 96 -30.14 9.38 0.86
CA GLY A 96 -30.10 10.27 -0.28
C GLY A 96 -31.11 9.93 -1.37
N LEU A 97 -31.02 10.60 -2.52
CA LEU A 97 -31.82 10.24 -3.69
C LEU A 97 -31.54 8.80 -4.10
N SER A 98 -32.58 8.03 -4.35
CA SER A 98 -32.48 6.60 -4.70
C SER A 98 -31.58 6.37 -5.92
N LYS A 99 -31.68 7.22 -6.95
CA LYS A 99 -30.81 7.18 -8.12
C LYS A 99 -29.34 7.47 -7.77
N SER A 100 -29.07 8.43 -6.90
CA SER A 100 -27.71 8.76 -6.43
C SER A 100 -27.06 7.57 -5.70
N LEU A 101 -27.82 6.89 -4.83
CA LEU A 101 -27.37 5.69 -4.14
C LEU A 101 -26.95 4.58 -5.12
N LEU A 102 -27.78 4.33 -6.14
CA LEU A 102 -27.50 3.32 -7.18
C LEU A 102 -26.31 3.68 -8.05
N LEU A 103 -26.19 4.96 -8.47
CA LEU A 103 -25.06 5.46 -9.26
C LEU A 103 -23.71 5.36 -8.52
N SER A 104 -23.73 5.58 -7.21
CA SER A 104 -22.50 5.53 -6.40
C SER A 104 -22.07 4.11 -6.01
N GLU A 105 -22.97 3.11 -6.13
CA GLU A 105 -22.80 1.77 -5.58
C GLU A 105 -21.51 1.10 -6.07
N ARG A 106 -21.38 0.89 -7.38
CA ARG A 106 -20.37 0.00 -7.94
C ARG A 106 -18.96 0.51 -7.70
N VAL A 107 -18.70 1.80 -8.00
CA VAL A 107 -17.39 2.42 -7.79
C VAL A 107 -17.03 2.40 -6.30
N SER A 108 -17.99 2.73 -5.41
CA SER A 108 -17.77 2.67 -3.96
C SER A 108 -17.41 1.27 -3.49
N LEU A 109 -18.18 0.25 -3.87
CA LEU A 109 -17.92 -1.13 -3.43
C LEU A 109 -16.61 -1.69 -3.98
N ASN A 110 -16.27 -1.38 -5.23
CA ASN A 110 -15.01 -1.80 -5.83
C ASN A 110 -13.81 -1.18 -5.11
N LEU A 111 -13.85 0.12 -4.85
CA LEU A 111 -12.76 0.83 -4.18
C LEU A 111 -12.62 0.38 -2.72
N LEU A 112 -13.74 0.31 -1.98
CA LEU A 112 -13.76 -0.14 -0.59
C LEU A 112 -13.22 -1.57 -0.45
N GLY A 113 -13.68 -2.47 -1.32
CA GLY A 113 -13.26 -3.88 -1.31
C GLY A 113 -11.76 -4.03 -1.56
N HIS A 114 -11.24 -3.32 -2.58
CA HIS A 114 -9.83 -3.35 -2.92
C HIS A 114 -8.95 -2.77 -1.81
N MET A 115 -9.27 -1.59 -1.32
CA MET A 115 -8.52 -0.92 -0.26
C MET A 115 -8.54 -1.69 1.06
N SER A 116 -9.71 -2.16 1.49
CA SER A 116 -9.85 -2.97 2.71
C SER A 116 -9.15 -4.33 2.58
N GLY A 117 -9.15 -4.92 1.39
CA GLY A 117 -8.42 -6.15 1.12
C GLY A 117 -6.91 -5.99 1.30
N ILE A 118 -6.34 -4.91 0.78
CA ILE A 118 -4.91 -4.57 0.95
C ILE A 118 -4.58 -4.32 2.42
N ALA A 119 -5.38 -3.51 3.11
CA ALA A 119 -5.17 -3.22 4.53
C ALA A 119 -5.21 -4.51 5.38
N THR A 120 -6.17 -5.39 5.12
CA THR A 120 -6.32 -6.68 5.80
C THR A 120 -5.12 -7.59 5.56
N SER A 121 -4.70 -7.74 4.29
CA SER A 121 -3.54 -8.57 3.91
C SER A 121 -2.25 -8.03 4.52
N THR A 122 -2.09 -6.71 4.53
CA THR A 122 -0.93 -6.05 5.15
C THR A 122 -0.91 -6.26 6.66
N ASN A 123 -2.03 -6.08 7.33
CA ASN A 123 -2.13 -6.30 8.77
C ASN A 123 -1.82 -7.75 9.14
N HIS A 124 -2.27 -8.71 8.35
CA HIS A 124 -1.92 -10.12 8.53
C HIS A 124 -0.40 -10.34 8.43
N ALA A 125 0.25 -9.80 7.39
CA ALA A 125 1.70 -9.88 7.21
C ALA A 125 2.46 -9.21 8.37
N VAL A 126 2.04 -8.02 8.79
CA VAL A 126 2.60 -7.30 9.94
C VAL A 126 2.46 -8.13 11.22
N THR A 127 1.29 -8.71 11.47
CA THR A 127 1.03 -9.53 12.67
C THR A 127 1.93 -10.76 12.73
N ILE A 128 2.10 -11.48 11.61
CA ILE A 128 3.03 -12.63 11.52
C ILE A 128 4.46 -12.17 11.79
N THR A 129 4.91 -11.14 11.10
CA THR A 129 6.27 -10.64 11.18
C THR A 129 6.61 -10.17 12.61
N LYS A 130 5.75 -9.37 13.24
CA LYS A 130 6.01 -8.82 14.58
C LYS A 130 6.06 -9.89 15.70
N LYS A 131 5.41 -11.02 15.52
CA LYS A 131 5.52 -12.17 16.44
C LYS A 131 6.90 -12.82 16.40
N ILE A 132 7.57 -12.78 15.24
CA ILE A 132 8.87 -13.44 15.01
C ILE A 132 10.02 -12.44 15.20
N SER A 133 9.91 -11.28 14.59
CA SER A 133 10.90 -10.20 14.61
C SER A 133 10.19 -8.85 14.85
N PRO A 134 10.13 -8.39 16.12
CA PRO A 134 9.43 -7.14 16.46
C PRO A 134 9.96 -5.89 15.75
N ASN A 135 11.23 -5.90 15.34
CA ASN A 135 11.88 -4.76 14.68
C ASN A 135 11.71 -4.78 13.16
N THR A 136 11.44 -5.93 12.54
CA THR A 136 11.23 -6.03 11.09
C THR A 136 9.92 -5.40 10.67
N ASN A 137 9.94 -4.62 9.59
CA ASN A 137 8.75 -3.94 9.05
C ASN A 137 8.35 -4.54 7.71
N ILE A 138 7.05 -4.60 7.47
CA ILE A 138 6.47 -4.96 6.17
C ILE A 138 6.37 -3.71 5.31
N SER A 139 6.73 -3.80 4.04
CA SER A 139 6.69 -2.67 3.10
C SER A 139 5.96 -3.04 1.80
N ALA A 140 5.30 -2.03 1.21
CA ALA A 140 4.83 -2.09 -0.16
C ALA A 140 6.00 -2.03 -1.15
N THR A 141 5.69 -2.01 -2.44
CA THR A 141 6.61 -1.76 -3.55
C THR A 141 5.99 -0.76 -4.53
N ARG A 142 6.65 -0.52 -5.67
CA ARG A 142 6.05 0.20 -6.80
C ARG A 142 5.25 -0.71 -7.76
N LYS A 143 5.08 -1.99 -7.44
CA LYS A 143 4.24 -2.94 -8.19
C LYS A 143 2.77 -2.73 -7.85
N THR A 144 2.22 -1.59 -8.25
CA THR A 144 0.84 -1.14 -8.03
C THR A 144 0.05 -1.18 -9.33
N LEU A 145 -1.28 -1.29 -9.23
CA LEU A 145 -2.15 -1.13 -10.39
C LEU A 145 -2.06 0.33 -10.91
N PRO A 146 -1.94 0.54 -12.23
CA PRO A 146 -1.94 1.89 -12.80
C PRO A 146 -3.19 2.68 -12.39
N GLY A 147 -2.98 3.91 -11.87
CA GLY A 147 -4.05 4.76 -11.37
C GLY A 147 -4.46 4.50 -9.91
N LEU A 148 -4.10 3.35 -9.30
CA LEU A 148 -4.51 3.02 -7.93
C LEU A 148 -3.39 3.18 -6.88
N ARG A 149 -2.17 3.55 -7.27
CA ARG A 149 -1.01 3.60 -6.35
C ARG A 149 -1.27 4.36 -5.06
N LYS A 150 -1.94 5.50 -5.14
CA LYS A 150 -2.26 6.35 -3.99
C LYS A 150 -3.09 5.57 -2.95
N TYR A 151 -4.15 4.95 -3.41
CA TYR A 151 -5.10 4.19 -2.59
C TYR A 151 -4.47 2.91 -2.04
N GLU A 152 -3.70 2.20 -2.86
CA GLU A 152 -3.01 0.97 -2.47
C GLU A 152 -1.95 1.23 -1.40
N LYS A 153 -1.09 2.25 -1.59
CA LYS A 153 -0.06 2.61 -0.60
C LYS A 153 -0.67 3.13 0.70
N TYR A 154 -1.75 3.92 0.61
CA TYR A 154 -2.51 4.33 1.79
C TYR A 154 -3.04 3.12 2.55
N SER A 155 -3.63 2.14 1.86
CA SER A 155 -4.17 0.92 2.48
C SER A 155 -3.09 0.07 3.14
N VAL A 156 -1.86 0.04 2.57
CA VAL A 156 -0.71 -0.59 3.23
C VAL A 156 -0.37 0.12 4.55
N ILE A 157 -0.39 1.46 4.56
CA ILE A 157 -0.16 2.23 5.81
C ILE A 157 -1.26 1.93 6.83
N VAL A 158 -2.52 1.91 6.43
CA VAL A 158 -3.67 1.55 7.28
C VAL A 158 -3.50 0.16 7.89
N GLY A 159 -2.98 -0.80 7.13
CA GLY A 159 -2.67 -2.16 7.60
C GLY A 159 -1.45 -2.26 8.52
N GLY A 160 -0.72 -1.14 8.75
CA GLY A 160 0.46 -1.07 9.61
C GLY A 160 1.79 -1.32 8.88
N GLY A 161 1.79 -1.34 7.55
CA GLY A 161 2.99 -1.45 6.72
C GLY A 161 3.60 -0.09 6.34
N LEU A 162 4.75 -0.14 5.68
CA LEU A 162 5.45 1.01 5.11
C LEU A 162 5.08 1.19 3.63
N PRO A 163 4.91 2.42 3.13
CA PRO A 163 4.52 2.65 1.74
C PRO A 163 5.66 2.40 0.74
N HIS A 164 6.94 2.36 1.18
CA HIS A 164 8.12 2.44 0.32
C HIS A 164 8.10 3.72 -0.54
N ARG A 165 9.11 3.98 -1.38
CA ARG A 165 9.10 5.15 -2.26
C ARG A 165 7.86 5.19 -3.14
N TYR A 166 7.26 6.37 -3.25
CA TYR A 166 6.03 6.57 -4.01
C TYR A 166 6.30 6.55 -5.52
N ASP A 167 7.36 7.23 -5.95
CA ASP A 167 7.75 7.37 -7.35
C ASP A 167 9.28 7.25 -7.54
N LEU A 168 9.77 7.62 -8.71
CA LEU A 168 11.19 7.54 -9.05
C LEU A 168 12.02 8.70 -8.49
N ASN A 169 11.38 9.78 -8.03
CA ASN A 169 12.06 10.98 -7.56
C ASN A 169 12.24 11.00 -6.03
N GLU A 170 11.44 10.22 -5.29
CA GLU A 170 11.44 10.28 -3.82
C GLU A 170 12.73 9.69 -3.22
N MET A 171 13.25 8.61 -3.80
CA MET A 171 14.45 7.92 -3.31
C MET A 171 15.20 7.26 -4.47
N ILE A 172 16.52 7.28 -4.43
CA ILE A 172 17.35 6.53 -5.38
C ILE A 172 17.24 5.03 -5.06
N LEU A 173 17.03 4.21 -6.10
CA LEU A 173 17.15 2.76 -6.02
C LEU A 173 17.90 2.27 -7.25
N ILE A 174 19.13 1.83 -7.01
CA ILE A 174 20.03 1.28 -8.04
C ILE A 174 19.66 -0.21 -8.17
N LYS A 175 19.26 -0.61 -9.37
CA LYS A 175 18.80 -1.96 -9.69
C LYS A 175 19.75 -2.67 -10.68
N ASP A 176 19.51 -3.95 -10.91
CA ASP A 176 20.23 -4.82 -11.84
C ASP A 176 20.49 -4.15 -13.22
N ASN A 177 19.47 -3.51 -13.78
CA ASN A 177 19.60 -2.82 -15.06
C ASN A 177 20.47 -1.53 -14.98
N HIS A 178 20.48 -0.85 -13.82
CA HIS A 178 21.39 0.26 -13.60
C HIS A 178 22.84 -0.25 -13.50
N HIS A 179 23.07 -1.37 -12.79
CA HIS A 179 24.40 -1.98 -12.67
C HIS A 179 25.03 -2.28 -14.03
N LYS A 180 24.26 -2.76 -15.01
CA LYS A 180 24.74 -3.03 -16.37
C LYS A 180 25.22 -1.78 -17.13
N LEU A 181 24.76 -0.61 -16.72
CA LEU A 181 25.05 0.69 -17.37
C LEU A 181 26.07 1.51 -16.59
N ILE A 182 26.34 1.20 -15.33
CA ILE A 182 27.26 1.92 -14.46
C ILE A 182 28.64 1.28 -14.57
N THR A 183 29.64 2.04 -15.01
CA THR A 183 31.02 1.56 -15.16
C THR A 183 31.76 1.44 -13.83
N ASN A 184 31.57 2.41 -12.91
CA ASN A 184 32.18 2.42 -11.59
C ASN A 184 31.09 2.77 -10.55
N LEU A 185 30.59 1.74 -9.87
CA LEU A 185 29.47 1.88 -8.91
C LEU A 185 29.85 2.78 -7.74
N LYS A 186 31.05 2.60 -7.14
CA LYS A 186 31.51 3.38 -5.98
C LYS A 186 31.60 4.85 -6.29
N GLU A 187 32.25 5.20 -7.39
CA GLU A 187 32.37 6.59 -7.83
C GLU A 187 30.99 7.22 -8.16
N SER A 188 30.11 6.43 -8.79
CA SER A 188 28.75 6.87 -9.11
C SER A 188 27.92 7.13 -7.87
N VAL A 189 27.99 6.26 -6.84
CA VAL A 189 27.30 6.45 -5.55
C VAL A 189 27.80 7.70 -4.85
N ASN A 190 29.12 7.90 -4.74
CA ASN A 190 29.71 9.10 -4.13
C ASN A 190 29.26 10.38 -4.87
N THR A 191 29.32 10.36 -6.22
CA THR A 191 28.87 11.49 -7.04
C THR A 191 27.35 11.77 -6.86
N ALA A 192 26.55 10.72 -6.71
CA ALA A 192 25.12 10.87 -6.45
C ALA A 192 24.89 11.50 -5.07
N ARG A 193 25.59 11.02 -4.03
CA ARG A 193 25.51 11.56 -2.66
C ARG A 193 25.81 13.06 -2.61
N ASP A 194 26.79 13.52 -3.35
CA ASP A 194 27.15 14.94 -3.43
C ASP A 194 26.08 15.82 -4.13
N LYS A 195 25.22 15.22 -4.97
CA LYS A 195 24.24 15.93 -5.80
C LYS A 195 22.81 15.89 -5.29
N ILE A 196 22.49 14.90 -4.47
CA ILE A 196 21.12 14.75 -3.94
C ILE A 196 20.92 15.54 -2.64
N ASP A 197 19.68 15.91 -2.37
CA ASP A 197 19.33 16.49 -1.07
C ASP A 197 19.64 15.50 0.07
N SER A 198 20.14 16.02 1.18
CA SER A 198 20.58 15.20 2.33
C SER A 198 19.49 14.32 2.95
N ASN A 199 18.21 14.63 2.68
CA ASN A 199 17.05 13.86 3.13
C ASN A 199 16.71 12.68 2.20
N LYS A 200 17.27 12.65 0.98
CA LYS A 200 17.04 11.54 0.05
C LYS A 200 17.97 10.37 0.35
N LYS A 201 17.41 9.16 0.26
CA LYS A 201 18.13 7.93 0.52
C LYS A 201 18.63 7.28 -0.76
N ILE A 202 19.73 6.54 -0.64
CA ILE A 202 20.29 5.69 -1.69
C ILE A 202 20.10 4.24 -1.26
N GLU A 203 19.35 3.51 -2.06
CA GLU A 203 19.15 2.07 -1.91
C GLU A 203 19.82 1.34 -3.06
N LEU A 204 20.51 0.24 -2.74
CA LEU A 204 21.24 -0.59 -3.69
C LEU A 204 20.67 -2.02 -3.67
N GLU A 205 20.17 -2.47 -4.82
CA GLU A 205 19.68 -3.83 -5.02
C GLU A 205 20.85 -4.76 -5.36
N VAL A 206 20.94 -5.89 -4.65
CA VAL A 206 21.95 -6.94 -4.83
C VAL A 206 21.27 -8.32 -4.78
N ASP A 207 21.83 -9.32 -5.47
CA ASP A 207 21.23 -10.64 -5.69
C ASP A 207 22.03 -11.82 -5.11
N SER A 208 23.14 -11.52 -4.44
CA SER A 208 24.03 -12.55 -3.88
C SER A 208 24.69 -12.09 -2.58
N LEU A 209 25.10 -13.06 -1.74
CA LEU A 209 25.83 -12.77 -0.51
C LEU A 209 27.14 -12.02 -0.79
N GLU A 210 27.85 -12.35 -1.88
CA GLU A 210 29.09 -11.68 -2.27
C GLU A 210 28.83 -10.21 -2.61
N SER A 211 27.82 -9.93 -3.48
CA SER A 211 27.48 -8.57 -3.86
C SER A 211 26.96 -7.75 -2.66
N ALA A 212 26.23 -8.39 -1.75
CA ALA A 212 25.76 -7.76 -0.50
C ALA A 212 26.94 -7.35 0.39
N LEU A 213 27.94 -8.22 0.58
CA LEU A 213 29.14 -7.90 1.36
C LEU A 213 29.94 -6.77 0.73
N ASN A 214 30.08 -6.74 -0.60
CA ASN A 214 30.77 -5.66 -1.31
C ASN A 214 30.02 -4.32 -1.23
N ALA A 215 28.70 -4.36 -1.11
CA ALA A 215 27.86 -3.16 -1.00
C ALA A 215 28.03 -2.42 0.34
N VAL A 216 28.52 -3.11 1.40
CA VAL A 216 28.70 -2.52 2.73
C VAL A 216 29.75 -1.39 2.72
N ASP A 217 30.73 -1.45 1.82
CA ASP A 217 31.78 -0.42 1.67
C ASP A 217 31.37 0.78 0.80
N LEU A 218 30.10 0.80 0.37
CA LEU A 218 29.51 1.90 -0.39
C LEU A 218 28.71 2.83 0.52
N ASP A 219 28.63 4.10 0.17
CA ASP A 219 27.84 5.11 0.91
C ASP A 219 26.35 5.01 0.55
N VAL A 220 25.74 3.85 0.88
CA VAL A 220 24.32 3.57 0.67
C VAL A 220 23.59 3.48 2.01
N ASP A 221 22.33 3.92 2.03
CA ASP A 221 21.50 3.91 3.24
C ASP A 221 20.81 2.56 3.45
N ILE A 222 20.47 1.87 2.35
CA ILE A 222 19.73 0.61 2.37
C ILE A 222 20.36 -0.37 1.37
N ILE A 223 20.52 -1.62 1.78
CA ILE A 223 20.89 -2.74 0.88
C ILE A 223 19.68 -3.64 0.71
N LEU A 224 19.15 -3.68 -0.51
CA LEU A 224 18.02 -4.53 -0.89
C LEU A 224 18.55 -5.87 -1.40
N LEU A 225 18.16 -6.95 -0.72
CA LEU A 225 18.54 -8.32 -0.95
C LEU A 225 17.48 -8.99 -1.84
N ASP A 226 17.65 -8.90 -3.17
CA ASP A 226 16.63 -9.34 -4.13
C ASP A 226 16.74 -10.84 -4.44
N ASN A 227 15.63 -11.57 -4.25
CA ASN A 227 15.52 -13.01 -4.48
C ASN A 227 16.56 -13.88 -3.73
N MET A 228 17.17 -13.37 -2.67
CA MET A 228 18.12 -14.12 -1.85
C MET A 228 17.39 -15.09 -0.92
N THR A 229 18.05 -16.23 -0.61
CA THR A 229 17.49 -17.19 0.34
C THR A 229 17.54 -16.67 1.78
N PRO A 230 16.59 -17.05 2.66
CA PRO A 230 16.66 -16.69 4.08
C PRO A 230 17.98 -17.08 4.75
N GLU A 231 18.61 -18.16 4.29
CA GLU A 231 19.91 -18.61 4.77
C GLU A 231 21.03 -17.59 4.46
N ASP A 232 21.12 -17.13 3.22
CA ASP A 232 22.13 -16.16 2.81
C ASP A 232 21.87 -14.77 3.42
N ILE A 233 20.62 -14.37 3.54
CA ILE A 233 20.21 -13.14 4.26
C ILE A 233 20.69 -13.24 5.72
N SER A 234 20.46 -14.36 6.40
CA SER A 234 20.89 -14.56 7.79
C SER A 234 22.41 -14.47 7.95
N LYS A 235 23.18 -15.06 7.01
CA LYS A 235 24.65 -14.93 6.98
C LYS A 235 25.09 -13.47 6.82
N PHE A 236 24.42 -12.72 5.97
CA PHE A 236 24.69 -11.30 5.76
C PHE A 236 24.39 -10.47 7.01
N ILE A 237 23.20 -10.63 7.61
CA ILE A 237 22.79 -9.94 8.85
C ILE A 237 23.79 -10.18 9.99
N LEU A 238 24.28 -11.42 10.14
CA LEU A 238 25.31 -11.74 11.15
C LEU A 238 26.62 -10.98 10.93
N LYS A 239 27.00 -10.69 9.68
CA LYS A 239 28.18 -9.88 9.37
C LYS A 239 27.93 -8.39 9.66
N LEU A 240 26.76 -7.88 9.34
CA LEU A 240 26.40 -6.48 9.62
C LEU A 240 26.39 -6.16 11.12
N LYS A 241 26.03 -7.09 11.99
CA LYS A 241 26.06 -6.90 13.45
C LYS A 241 27.46 -6.60 14.03
N GLN A 242 28.51 -6.75 13.22
CA GLN A 242 29.89 -6.43 13.63
C GLN A 242 30.28 -4.97 13.32
N LEU A 243 29.42 -4.23 12.58
CA LEU A 243 29.64 -2.84 12.21
C LEU A 243 29.04 -1.90 13.26
N SER A 244 29.66 -0.74 13.44
CA SER A 244 29.17 0.31 14.33
C SER A 244 27.92 1.00 13.77
N GLU A 245 27.88 1.22 12.47
CA GLU A 245 26.80 1.91 11.75
C GLU A 245 26.46 1.15 10.46
N PRO A 246 25.74 0.02 10.55
CA PRO A 246 25.36 -0.74 9.37
C PRO A 246 24.27 -0.03 8.57
N PRO A 247 24.26 -0.18 7.21
CA PRO A 247 23.12 0.21 6.42
C PRO A 247 21.88 -0.60 6.82
N LEU A 248 20.69 -0.06 6.54
CA LEU A 248 19.45 -0.82 6.66
C LEU A 248 19.41 -1.94 5.63
N THR A 249 18.65 -2.97 5.93
CA THR A 249 18.49 -4.15 5.08
C THR A 249 17.05 -4.33 4.65
N GLU A 250 16.84 -4.62 3.37
CA GLU A 250 15.52 -4.92 2.83
C GLU A 250 15.55 -6.28 2.11
N ALA A 251 14.67 -7.20 2.46
CA ALA A 251 14.46 -8.44 1.70
C ALA A 251 13.32 -8.25 0.71
N SER A 252 13.55 -8.64 -0.55
CA SER A 252 12.59 -8.52 -1.64
C SER A 252 12.67 -9.75 -2.56
N GLY A 253 11.65 -9.91 -3.43
CA GLY A 253 11.61 -10.97 -4.44
C GLY A 253 10.82 -12.20 -4.00
N GLY A 254 9.66 -12.45 -4.63
CA GLY A 254 8.85 -13.64 -4.43
C GLY A 254 8.26 -13.86 -3.03
N ILE A 255 8.35 -12.86 -2.14
CA ILE A 255 7.87 -12.98 -0.75
C ILE A 255 6.34 -12.83 -0.70
N ASN A 256 5.70 -13.75 0.00
CA ASN A 256 4.26 -13.81 0.21
C ASN A 256 3.95 -14.42 1.60
N LEU A 257 2.67 -14.51 1.99
CA LEU A 257 2.29 -14.99 3.31
C LEU A 257 2.76 -16.42 3.62
N SER A 258 2.95 -17.28 2.61
CA SER A 258 3.35 -18.68 2.83
C SER A 258 4.83 -18.87 3.17
N ASN A 259 5.70 -17.92 2.79
CA ASN A 259 7.14 -17.96 3.06
C ASN A 259 7.63 -16.83 3.98
N LEU A 260 6.72 -15.93 4.39
CA LEU A 260 7.03 -14.74 5.17
C LEU A 260 7.76 -15.04 6.49
N GLU A 261 7.36 -16.10 7.19
CA GLU A 261 7.96 -16.47 8.50
C GLU A 261 9.46 -16.75 8.37
N SER A 262 9.89 -17.41 7.29
CA SER A 262 11.31 -17.71 7.05
C SER A 262 12.13 -16.43 6.83
N TYR A 263 11.58 -15.44 6.11
CA TYR A 263 12.22 -14.13 5.92
C TYR A 263 12.22 -13.30 7.19
N ALA A 264 11.12 -13.28 7.95
CA ALA A 264 11.06 -12.58 9.24
C ALA A 264 12.10 -13.13 10.25
N SER A 265 12.35 -14.44 10.22
CA SER A 265 13.34 -15.09 11.09
C SER A 265 14.79 -14.64 10.84
N THR A 266 15.08 -14.04 9.68
CA THR A 266 16.41 -13.49 9.38
C THR A 266 16.73 -12.21 10.15
N GLN A 267 15.70 -11.54 10.70
CA GLN A 267 15.81 -10.25 11.39
C GLN A 267 16.26 -9.09 10.45
N VAL A 268 15.99 -9.20 9.17
CA VAL A 268 16.13 -8.09 8.21
C VAL A 268 15.24 -6.91 8.65
N ASP A 269 15.64 -5.66 8.36
CA ASP A 269 14.91 -4.48 8.84
C ASP A 269 13.57 -4.30 8.13
N ILE A 270 13.52 -4.60 6.82
CA ILE A 270 12.37 -4.41 5.95
C ILE A 270 12.12 -5.68 5.13
N ILE A 271 10.86 -6.07 4.98
CA ILE A 271 10.42 -7.09 4.02
C ILE A 271 9.43 -6.46 3.06
N SER A 272 9.81 -6.35 1.78
CA SER A 272 8.98 -5.78 0.73
C SER A 272 8.18 -6.86 0.01
N MET A 273 6.86 -6.66 -0.03
CA MET A 273 5.92 -7.61 -0.61
C MET A 273 5.08 -6.96 -1.70
N GLY A 274 5.41 -7.21 -2.97
CA GLY A 274 4.58 -6.74 -4.09
C GLY A 274 3.18 -7.35 -4.11
N THR A 275 3.03 -8.55 -3.55
CA THR A 275 1.75 -9.27 -3.44
C THR A 275 0.69 -8.50 -2.65
N LEU A 276 1.08 -7.60 -1.76
CA LEU A 276 0.16 -6.76 -0.99
C LEU A 276 -0.69 -5.86 -1.88
N THR A 277 -0.17 -5.42 -3.02
CA THR A 277 -0.84 -4.50 -3.93
C THR A 277 -1.33 -5.21 -5.20
N HIS A 278 -0.47 -5.88 -5.95
CA HIS A 278 -0.85 -6.48 -7.24
C HIS A 278 -1.63 -7.81 -7.14
N SER A 279 -1.72 -8.44 -5.96
CA SER A 279 -2.36 -9.75 -5.77
C SER A 279 -3.23 -9.83 -4.51
N SER A 280 -3.60 -8.70 -3.93
CA SER A 280 -4.49 -8.69 -2.76
C SER A 280 -5.90 -9.10 -3.17
N LYS A 281 -6.54 -9.96 -2.37
CA LYS A 281 -7.95 -10.30 -2.52
C LYS A 281 -8.80 -9.13 -2.02
N SER A 282 -9.75 -8.66 -2.82
CA SER A 282 -10.76 -7.70 -2.37
C SER A 282 -11.70 -8.32 -1.34
N ILE A 283 -12.13 -7.52 -0.36
CA ILE A 283 -13.20 -7.91 0.57
C ILE A 283 -14.55 -7.71 -0.12
N ASP A 284 -15.45 -8.65 0.07
CA ASP A 284 -16.82 -8.59 -0.46
C ASP A 284 -17.71 -7.69 0.41
N PHE A 285 -18.25 -6.64 -0.20
CA PHE A 285 -19.25 -5.75 0.37
C PHE A 285 -20.50 -5.69 -0.50
N SER A 286 -21.64 -5.39 0.12
CA SER A 286 -22.89 -5.18 -0.61
C SER A 286 -23.62 -3.94 -0.11
N LEU A 287 -24.18 -3.15 -1.05
CA LEU A 287 -25.10 -2.08 -0.75
C LEU A 287 -26.54 -2.65 -0.74
N GLN A 288 -27.33 -2.26 0.24
CA GLN A 288 -28.72 -2.67 0.38
C GLN A 288 -29.58 -1.43 0.64
N ILE A 289 -30.62 -1.24 -0.17
CA ILE A 289 -31.69 -0.29 0.10
C ILE A 289 -32.59 -0.88 1.21
N ILE A 290 -32.98 -0.03 2.18
CA ILE A 290 -33.77 -0.44 3.36
C ILE A 290 -35.14 0.24 3.32
#